data_c0d7e59a7164e40f6c58cc5b78a9f6ea
#
_entry.id   c0d7e59a7164e40f6c58cc5b78a9f6ea
#
_cell.length_a   1.000
_cell.length_b   1.000
_cell.length_c   1.000
_cell.angle_alpha   90.00
_cell.angle_beta   90.00
_cell.angle_gamma   90.00
#
_symmetry.space_group_name_H-M   'P 1'
#
loop_
_entity.id
_entity.type
_entity.pdbx_description
1 polymer ?
#
loop_
_entity_poly.entity_id
_entity_poly.type
_entity_poly.pdbx_seq_one_letter_code
_entity_poly.pdbx_strand_id
1 'polypeptide(L)'
;FGIETRYFDVRNPSELEAMIDDKTKIIIFESITNPSIDVADIGAIVEIADKHNVITCVDNTVATPVLCKPLAHGVDLSVHSTSKYTTGQGLALGGVIVERENLVEKIKGNARYDHFNTPDASYHGLVYSDVPLPIFTLRVRLALLRDLGGAPSPFNSWLHIQGLETLPLRMKQHSASALAIAEFLEAHPKVQRVNYPGLKSSEQN
;
A
#
# COMPACT_ATOMS: atom_id res chain seq x y z
N PHE A 1 -6.06 19.02 -8.65
CA PHE A 1 -5.89 19.18 -7.19
C PHE A 1 -4.62 19.94 -6.83
N GLY A 2 -3.75 20.28 -7.79
CA GLY A 2 -2.50 21.01 -7.53
C GLY A 2 -1.44 20.21 -6.76
N ILE A 3 -1.49 18.88 -6.84
CA ILE A 3 -0.51 17.99 -6.21
C ILE A 3 0.67 17.82 -7.15
N GLU A 4 1.89 18.08 -6.66
CA GLU A 4 3.14 17.76 -7.32
C GLU A 4 3.54 16.32 -6.99
N THR A 5 3.94 15.55 -7.98
CA THR A 5 4.45 14.18 -7.81
C THR A 5 5.92 14.12 -8.17
N ARG A 6 6.74 13.53 -7.29
CA ARG A 6 8.16 13.23 -7.51
C ARG A 6 8.33 11.72 -7.51
N TYR A 7 9.14 11.20 -8.43
CA TYR A 7 9.33 9.75 -8.60
C TYR A 7 10.70 9.34 -8.07
N PHE A 8 10.77 8.20 -7.40
CA PHE A 8 11.99 7.57 -6.92
C PHE A 8 12.03 6.08 -7.31
N ASP A 9 13.22 5.49 -7.33
CA ASP A 9 13.40 4.06 -7.56
C ASP A 9 13.24 3.29 -6.23
N VAL A 10 12.26 2.43 -6.15
CA VAL A 10 11.98 1.61 -4.94
C VAL A 10 13.10 0.63 -4.59
N ARG A 11 13.97 0.30 -5.58
CA ARG A 11 15.15 -0.57 -5.38
C ARG A 11 16.34 0.18 -4.79
N ASN A 12 16.35 1.50 -4.94
CA ASN A 12 17.40 2.37 -4.42
C ASN A 12 16.80 3.62 -3.75
N PRO A 13 16.27 3.49 -2.53
CA PRO A 13 15.60 4.58 -1.84
C PRO A 13 16.57 5.70 -1.37
N SER A 14 17.89 5.59 -1.60
CA SER A 14 18.87 6.59 -1.15
C SER A 14 18.60 8.01 -1.67
N GLU A 15 17.97 8.15 -2.86
CA GLU A 15 17.60 9.45 -3.42
C GLU A 15 16.33 10.04 -2.83
N LEU A 16 15.53 9.21 -2.16
CA LEU A 16 14.22 9.61 -1.60
C LEU A 16 14.37 10.74 -0.58
N GLU A 17 15.39 10.67 0.29
CA GLU A 17 15.60 11.66 1.35
C GLU A 17 15.79 13.08 0.78
N ALA A 18 16.53 13.20 -0.32
CA ALA A 18 16.74 14.48 -1.00
C ALA A 18 15.48 15.06 -1.67
N MET A 19 14.46 14.23 -1.89
CA MET A 19 13.20 14.65 -2.49
C MET A 19 12.16 15.12 -1.46
N ILE A 20 12.43 14.88 -0.18
CA ILE A 20 11.51 15.26 0.90
C ILE A 20 11.72 16.72 1.29
N ASP A 21 10.65 17.48 1.34
CA ASP A 21 10.60 18.85 1.85
C ASP A 21 9.40 19.06 2.80
N ASP A 22 9.22 20.29 3.29
CA ASP A 22 8.12 20.61 4.21
C ASP A 22 6.72 20.46 3.58
N LYS A 23 6.63 20.42 2.26
CA LYS A 23 5.37 20.24 1.51
C LYS A 23 5.07 18.79 1.19
N THR A 24 6.02 17.89 1.35
CA THR A 24 5.84 16.45 1.09
C THR A 24 4.80 15.88 2.06
N LYS A 25 3.68 15.40 1.55
CA LYS A 25 2.56 14.90 2.38
C LYS A 25 2.58 13.41 2.61
N ILE A 26 3.06 12.66 1.61
CA ILE A 26 2.99 11.20 1.63
C ILE A 26 4.03 10.60 0.69
N ILE A 27 4.56 9.45 1.06
CA ILE A 27 5.38 8.60 0.19
C ILE A 27 4.53 7.40 -0.18
N ILE A 28 4.24 7.23 -1.49
CA ILE A 28 3.40 6.15 -2.02
C ILE A 28 4.27 5.26 -2.89
N PHE A 29 4.21 3.94 -2.66
CA PHE A 29 4.93 2.95 -3.45
C PHE A 29 4.20 1.61 -3.46
N GLU A 30 4.60 0.70 -4.35
CA GLU A 30 4.10 -0.68 -4.38
C GLU A 30 5.09 -1.60 -3.67
N SER A 31 4.60 -2.59 -2.92
CA SER A 31 5.48 -3.59 -2.27
C SER A 31 6.20 -4.47 -3.29
N ILE A 32 5.51 -4.80 -4.38
CA ILE A 32 6.03 -5.44 -5.59
C ILE A 32 5.48 -4.65 -6.76
N THR A 33 6.35 -4.06 -7.57
CA THR A 33 5.95 -3.15 -8.64
C THR A 33 5.26 -3.87 -9.80
N ASN A 34 4.28 -3.22 -10.41
CA ASN A 34 3.64 -3.68 -11.64
C ASN A 34 3.99 -2.69 -12.77
N PRO A 35 4.61 -3.13 -13.90
CA PRO A 35 4.79 -4.53 -14.33
C PRO A 35 6.19 -5.12 -14.07
N SER A 36 7.14 -4.36 -13.53
CA SER A 36 8.56 -4.78 -13.49
C SER A 36 8.87 -5.83 -12.43
N ILE A 37 7.99 -6.05 -11.45
CA ILE A 37 8.14 -7.04 -10.37
C ILE A 37 9.35 -6.75 -9.48
N ASP A 38 9.75 -5.48 -9.37
CA ASP A 38 10.77 -5.06 -8.43
C ASP A 38 10.21 -5.09 -7.01
N VAL A 39 10.99 -5.59 -6.07
CA VAL A 39 10.60 -5.63 -4.65
C VAL A 39 11.11 -4.38 -3.94
N ALA A 40 10.22 -3.66 -3.27
CA ALA A 40 10.58 -2.45 -2.55
C ALA A 40 11.35 -2.77 -1.26
N ASP A 41 12.41 -2.01 -0.98
CA ASP A 41 13.04 -2.00 0.34
C ASP A 41 12.17 -1.18 1.31
N ILE A 42 11.13 -1.83 1.83
CA ILE A 42 10.15 -1.20 2.72
C ILE A 42 10.84 -0.64 3.96
N GLY A 43 11.81 -1.36 4.52
CA GLY A 43 12.52 -0.95 5.73
C GLY A 43 13.28 0.37 5.53
N ALA A 44 14.06 0.48 4.47
CA ALA A 44 14.80 1.70 4.16
C ALA A 44 13.86 2.89 3.85
N ILE A 45 12.77 2.66 3.10
CA ILE A 45 11.79 3.71 2.80
C ILE A 45 11.12 4.22 4.09
N VAL A 46 10.72 3.32 4.99
CA VAL A 46 10.10 3.67 6.27
C VAL A 46 11.07 4.43 7.16
N GLU A 47 12.33 4.00 7.25
CA GLU A 47 13.34 4.70 8.04
C GLU A 47 13.53 6.16 7.58
N ILE A 48 13.60 6.39 6.27
CA ILE A 48 13.70 7.74 5.69
C ILE A 48 12.43 8.54 6.01
N ALA A 49 11.25 7.95 5.80
CA ALA A 49 9.98 8.63 6.07
C ALA A 49 9.81 9.05 7.54
N ASP A 50 10.24 8.18 8.47
CA ASP A 50 10.14 8.44 9.91
C ASP A 50 11.05 9.57 10.36
N LYS A 51 12.28 9.68 9.82
CA LYS A 51 13.18 10.81 10.08
C LYS A 51 12.54 12.17 9.76
N HIS A 52 11.67 12.21 8.75
CA HIS A 52 11.01 13.43 8.29
C HIS A 52 9.55 13.54 8.71
N ASN A 53 9.04 12.61 9.52
CA ASN A 53 7.64 12.54 9.94
C ASN A 53 6.66 12.59 8.75
N VAL A 54 6.98 11.89 7.66
CA VAL A 54 6.14 11.76 6.46
C VAL A 54 5.41 10.42 6.49
N ILE A 55 4.10 10.44 6.18
CA ILE A 55 3.27 9.22 6.09
C ILE A 55 3.72 8.37 4.91
N THR A 56 3.83 7.07 5.14
CA THR A 56 4.04 6.06 4.11
C THR A 56 2.73 5.36 3.75
N CYS A 57 2.53 5.13 2.46
CA CYS A 57 1.40 4.36 1.93
C CYS A 57 1.90 3.34 0.93
N VAL A 58 1.67 2.06 1.18
CA VAL A 58 2.08 1.00 0.27
C VAL A 58 0.87 0.34 -0.37
N ASP A 59 0.89 0.23 -1.69
CA ASP A 59 0.00 -0.67 -2.41
C ASP A 59 0.56 -2.09 -2.32
N ASN A 60 -0.13 -2.93 -1.55
CA ASN A 60 0.26 -4.31 -1.31
C ASN A 60 -0.62 -5.31 -2.08
N THR A 61 -1.21 -4.85 -3.18
CA THR A 61 -2.14 -5.66 -3.98
C THR A 61 -1.49 -6.93 -4.51
N VAL A 62 -0.25 -6.85 -5.04
CA VAL A 62 0.44 -7.99 -5.65
C VAL A 62 0.88 -9.00 -4.59
N ALA A 63 1.54 -8.55 -3.54
CA ALA A 63 2.01 -9.44 -2.47
C ALA A 63 0.86 -9.99 -1.62
N THR A 64 -0.22 -9.24 -1.45
CA THR A 64 -1.31 -9.53 -0.51
C THR A 64 -0.82 -9.62 0.95
N PRO A 65 -1.69 -9.65 1.96
CA PRO A 65 -1.26 -9.86 3.34
C PRO A 65 -0.67 -11.24 3.62
N VAL A 66 -0.74 -12.15 2.63
CA VAL A 66 -0.17 -13.51 2.75
C VAL A 66 1.35 -13.48 2.58
N LEU A 67 1.85 -12.75 1.57
CA LEU A 67 3.28 -12.71 1.28
C LEU A 67 3.99 -11.54 1.99
N CYS A 68 3.30 -10.42 2.19
CA CYS A 68 3.86 -9.25 2.86
C CYS A 68 2.83 -8.61 3.80
N LYS A 69 3.28 -8.22 4.99
CA LYS A 69 2.49 -7.47 5.98
C LYS A 69 3.13 -6.10 6.24
N PRO A 70 2.89 -5.10 5.39
CA PRO A 70 3.61 -3.83 5.43
C PRO A 70 3.56 -3.09 6.76
N LEU A 71 2.42 -3.15 7.48
CA LEU A 71 2.30 -2.51 8.79
C LEU A 71 3.27 -3.09 9.83
N ALA A 72 3.63 -4.39 9.71
CA ALA A 72 4.65 -5.01 10.56
C ALA A 72 6.06 -4.50 10.25
N HIS A 73 6.26 -3.89 9.10
CA HIS A 73 7.50 -3.22 8.70
C HIS A 73 7.49 -1.70 8.95
N GLY A 74 6.50 -1.20 9.70
CA GLY A 74 6.41 0.21 10.08
C GLY A 74 5.69 1.13 9.08
N VAL A 75 5.16 0.59 7.99
CA VAL A 75 4.35 1.37 7.05
C VAL A 75 3.10 1.91 7.73
N ASP A 76 2.71 3.15 7.44
CA ASP A 76 1.58 3.81 8.08
C ASP A 76 0.23 3.39 7.49
N LEU A 77 0.17 3.23 6.16
CA LEU A 77 -1.05 2.86 5.43
C LEU A 77 -0.74 1.73 4.45
N SER A 78 -1.55 0.69 4.45
CA SER A 78 -1.52 -0.36 3.44
C SER A 78 -2.80 -0.34 2.65
N VAL A 79 -2.70 -0.21 1.33
CA VAL A 79 -3.84 -0.24 0.43
C VAL A 79 -3.81 -1.49 -0.45
N HIS A 80 -4.98 -1.97 -0.82
CA HIS A 80 -5.12 -3.14 -1.68
C HIS A 80 -6.29 -2.94 -2.64
N SER A 81 -6.07 -3.24 -3.91
CA SER A 81 -7.19 -3.53 -4.82
C SER A 81 -7.74 -4.92 -4.50
N THR A 82 -8.87 -4.99 -3.81
CA THR A 82 -9.52 -6.27 -3.51
C THR A 82 -10.09 -6.94 -4.75
N SER A 83 -10.22 -6.19 -5.85
CA SER A 83 -10.61 -6.68 -7.18
C SER A 83 -9.65 -7.73 -7.75
N LYS A 84 -8.41 -7.80 -7.26
CA LYS A 84 -7.33 -8.66 -7.77
C LYS A 84 -7.28 -9.99 -7.00
N TYR A 85 -6.18 -10.28 -6.32
CA TYR A 85 -5.99 -11.56 -5.64
C TYR A 85 -6.97 -11.81 -4.50
N THR A 86 -7.52 -10.76 -3.87
CA THR A 86 -8.46 -10.93 -2.74
C THR A 86 -9.72 -11.66 -3.18
N THR A 87 -10.44 -11.18 -4.21
CA THR A 87 -11.56 -11.94 -4.81
C THR A 87 -11.06 -13.13 -5.63
N GLY A 88 -9.95 -12.97 -6.32
CA GLY A 88 -9.25 -14.04 -7.05
C GLY A 88 -9.82 -14.41 -8.41
N GLN A 89 -11.02 -13.97 -8.76
CA GLN A 89 -11.74 -14.37 -9.98
C GLN A 89 -12.27 -13.17 -10.78
N GLY A 90 -11.93 -11.94 -10.39
CA GLY A 90 -12.41 -10.72 -11.06
C GLY A 90 -13.92 -10.50 -10.95
N LEU A 91 -14.56 -11.04 -9.93
CA LEU A 91 -16.01 -11.00 -9.78
C LEU A 91 -16.56 -9.68 -9.26
N ALA A 92 -15.76 -8.93 -8.51
CA ALA A 92 -16.18 -7.68 -7.89
C ALA A 92 -15.04 -6.67 -7.84
N LEU A 93 -15.37 -5.41 -8.05
CA LEU A 93 -14.46 -4.29 -7.84
C LEU A 93 -14.52 -3.85 -6.38
N GLY A 94 -13.35 -3.50 -5.82
CA GLY A 94 -13.27 -2.98 -4.46
C GLY A 94 -11.84 -2.65 -4.07
N GLY A 95 -11.72 -2.04 -2.90
CA GLY A 95 -10.45 -1.69 -2.28
C GLY A 95 -10.56 -1.72 -0.77
N VAL A 96 -9.42 -1.79 -0.12
CA VAL A 96 -9.31 -1.67 1.33
C VAL A 96 -8.11 -0.80 1.68
N ILE A 97 -8.27 0.01 2.70
CA ILE A 97 -7.21 0.78 3.33
C ILE A 97 -7.08 0.28 4.76
N VAL A 98 -5.87 -0.08 5.16
CA VAL A 98 -5.55 -0.49 6.54
C VAL A 98 -4.57 0.51 7.11
N GLU A 99 -4.89 1.05 8.27
CA GLU A 99 -4.13 2.06 8.99
C GLU A 99 -3.34 1.43 10.14
N ARG A 100 -2.13 1.90 10.38
CA ARG A 100 -1.32 1.53 11.54
C ARG A 100 -1.95 2.08 12.83
N GLU A 101 -1.95 1.30 13.89
CA GLU A 101 -2.61 1.62 15.16
C GLU A 101 -2.20 2.99 15.73
N ASN A 102 -0.92 3.35 15.69
CA ASN A 102 -0.39 4.57 16.30
C ASN A 102 -0.14 5.70 15.29
N LEU A 103 -0.82 5.72 14.14
CA LEU A 103 -0.61 6.76 13.12
C LEU A 103 -0.87 8.18 13.67
N VAL A 104 -1.74 8.33 14.65
CA VAL A 104 -2.02 9.60 15.32
C VAL A 104 -0.77 10.26 15.88
N GLU A 105 0.22 9.49 16.35
CA GLU A 105 1.47 10.02 16.93
C GLU A 105 2.31 10.77 15.89
N LYS A 106 2.27 10.36 14.62
CA LYS A 106 2.96 11.04 13.51
C LYS A 106 2.20 12.27 13.01
N ILE A 107 0.88 12.29 13.17
CA ILE A 107 -0.01 13.33 12.64
C ILE A 107 -0.25 14.46 13.64
N LYS A 108 -0.48 14.13 14.93
CA LYS A 108 -0.89 15.11 15.94
C LYS A 108 0.17 16.18 16.14
N GLY A 109 -0.24 17.45 15.98
CA GLY A 109 0.65 18.61 16.10
C GLY A 109 1.64 18.80 14.95
N ASN A 110 1.64 17.94 13.94
CA ASN A 110 2.49 18.08 12.77
C ASN A 110 1.83 19.02 11.75
N ALA A 111 2.44 20.18 11.51
CA ALA A 111 1.93 21.20 10.58
C ALA A 111 1.77 20.69 9.13
N ARG A 112 2.49 19.62 8.78
CA ARG A 112 2.34 18.92 7.51
C ARG A 112 0.90 18.40 7.29
N TYR A 113 0.19 18.10 8.39
CA TYR A 113 -1.14 17.47 8.41
C TYR A 113 -2.20 18.35 9.11
N ASP A 114 -2.16 19.66 8.88
CA ASP A 114 -3.08 20.64 9.51
C ASP A 114 -4.55 20.24 9.43
N HIS A 115 -4.95 19.64 8.31
CA HIS A 115 -6.34 19.21 8.09
C HIS A 115 -6.81 18.07 9.01
N PHE A 116 -5.93 17.46 9.81
CA PHE A 116 -6.28 16.56 10.90
C PHE A 116 -6.25 17.24 12.26
N ASN A 117 -5.52 18.38 12.36
CA ASN A 117 -5.23 19.08 13.60
C ASN A 117 -6.08 20.35 13.79
N THR A 118 -6.86 20.73 12.79
CA THR A 118 -7.74 21.91 12.83
C THR A 118 -9.20 21.51 12.78
N PRO A 119 -10.12 22.35 13.35
CA PRO A 119 -11.55 22.07 13.32
C PRO A 119 -12.08 21.91 11.90
N ASP A 120 -12.71 20.78 11.61
CA ASP A 120 -13.39 20.53 10.33
C ASP A 120 -14.79 21.17 10.35
N ALA A 121 -14.94 22.29 9.65
CA ALA A 121 -16.22 23.00 9.56
C ALA A 121 -17.32 22.17 8.91
N SER A 122 -16.96 21.20 8.04
CA SER A 122 -17.92 20.31 7.38
C SER A 122 -18.47 19.22 8.32
N TYR A 123 -17.83 19.03 9.49
CA TYR A 123 -18.24 18.03 10.48
C TYR A 123 -18.24 18.62 11.91
N HIS A 124 -19.07 19.63 12.13
CA HIS A 124 -19.32 20.25 13.45
C HIS A 124 -18.09 20.75 14.20
N GLY A 125 -17.01 21.08 13.50
CA GLY A 125 -15.77 21.53 14.12
C GLY A 125 -14.91 20.41 14.73
N LEU A 126 -15.10 19.17 14.31
CA LEU A 126 -14.31 18.06 14.79
C LEU A 126 -12.82 18.25 14.47
N VAL A 127 -11.96 18.02 15.48
CA VAL A 127 -10.52 17.89 15.33
C VAL A 127 -10.21 16.38 15.36
N TYR A 128 -9.79 15.83 14.22
CA TYR A 128 -9.61 14.39 14.07
C TYR A 128 -8.54 13.81 14.99
N SER A 129 -7.47 14.57 15.23
CA SER A 129 -6.35 14.16 16.10
C SER A 129 -6.69 14.12 17.60
N ASP A 130 -7.86 14.61 18.02
CA ASP A 130 -8.31 14.57 19.41
C ASP A 130 -9.25 13.38 19.70
N VAL A 131 -9.62 12.61 18.66
CA VAL A 131 -10.52 11.48 18.81
C VAL A 131 -9.72 10.19 18.95
N PRO A 132 -10.02 9.30 19.92
CA PRO A 132 -9.30 8.04 20.14
C PRO A 132 -9.77 6.95 19.16
N LEU A 133 -9.68 7.23 17.88
CA LEU A 133 -10.05 6.33 16.76
C LEU A 133 -8.96 6.38 15.68
N PRO A 134 -8.89 5.39 14.79
CA PRO A 134 -7.98 5.42 13.66
C PRO A 134 -8.18 6.70 12.83
N ILE A 135 -7.20 7.59 12.89
CA ILE A 135 -7.34 9.00 12.49
C ILE A 135 -7.57 9.16 10.98
N PHE A 136 -6.81 8.42 10.17
CA PHE A 136 -6.92 8.49 8.71
C PHE A 136 -8.25 7.88 8.25
N THR A 137 -8.57 6.69 8.73
CA THR A 137 -9.82 5.99 8.44
C THR A 137 -11.03 6.80 8.87
N LEU A 138 -10.98 7.42 10.06
CA LEU A 138 -12.04 8.29 10.55
C LEU A 138 -12.30 9.44 9.58
N ARG A 139 -11.25 10.16 9.17
CA ARG A 139 -11.39 11.27 8.22
C ARG A 139 -11.89 10.82 6.85
N VAL A 140 -11.39 9.70 6.32
CA VAL A 140 -11.89 9.15 5.05
C VAL A 140 -13.39 8.87 5.13
N ARG A 141 -13.87 8.32 6.24
CA ARG A 141 -15.30 8.03 6.43
C ARG A 141 -16.16 9.27 6.59
N LEU A 142 -15.70 10.25 7.37
CA LEU A 142 -16.49 11.43 7.72
C LEU A 142 -16.44 12.56 6.68
N ALA A 143 -15.41 12.59 5.84
CA ALA A 143 -15.28 13.56 4.75
C ALA A 143 -15.58 12.91 3.39
N LEU A 144 -14.73 11.98 2.94
CA LEU A 144 -14.80 11.46 1.58
C LEU A 144 -15.97 10.49 1.36
N LEU A 145 -16.12 9.48 2.23
CA LEU A 145 -17.18 8.48 2.09
C LEU A 145 -18.56 9.12 2.23
N ARG A 146 -18.73 9.99 3.21
CA ARG A 146 -20.00 10.71 3.43
C ARG A 146 -20.41 11.51 2.20
N ASP A 147 -19.48 12.25 1.60
CA ASP A 147 -19.79 13.21 0.54
C ASP A 147 -19.86 12.56 -0.85
N LEU A 148 -19.02 11.53 -1.09
CA LEU A 148 -18.96 10.82 -2.37
C LEU A 148 -19.85 9.58 -2.43
N GLY A 149 -20.21 9.00 -1.29
CA GLY A 149 -21.11 7.85 -1.21
C GLY A 149 -20.54 6.52 -1.75
N GLY A 150 -19.22 6.41 -1.90
CA GLY A 150 -18.54 5.26 -2.51
C GLY A 150 -18.52 4.01 -1.62
N ALA A 151 -19.66 3.36 -1.39
CA ALA A 151 -19.76 2.15 -0.59
C ALA A 151 -19.90 0.89 -1.46
N PRO A 152 -19.23 -0.23 -1.13
CA PRO A 152 -19.44 -1.49 -1.82
C PRO A 152 -20.84 -2.04 -1.54
N SER A 153 -21.43 -2.72 -2.52
CA SER A 153 -22.69 -3.45 -2.27
C SER A 153 -22.47 -4.62 -1.31
N PRO A 154 -23.48 -5.02 -0.51
CA PRO A 154 -23.37 -6.19 0.36
C PRO A 154 -22.98 -7.47 -0.40
N PHE A 155 -23.47 -7.64 -1.62
CA PHE A 155 -23.15 -8.80 -2.45
C PHE A 155 -21.67 -8.80 -2.87
N ASN A 156 -21.13 -7.65 -3.30
CA ASN A 156 -19.69 -7.54 -3.62
C ASN A 156 -18.84 -7.79 -2.38
N SER A 157 -19.25 -7.28 -1.22
CA SER A 157 -18.55 -7.52 0.06
C SER A 157 -18.50 -9.01 0.39
N TRP A 158 -19.62 -9.72 0.18
CA TRP A 158 -19.67 -11.17 0.36
C TRP A 158 -18.70 -11.90 -0.60
N LEU A 159 -18.65 -11.51 -1.89
CA LEU A 159 -17.70 -12.09 -2.86
C LEU A 159 -16.24 -11.88 -2.43
N HIS A 160 -15.90 -10.70 -1.89
CA HIS A 160 -14.57 -10.46 -1.35
C HIS A 160 -14.24 -11.37 -0.17
N ILE A 161 -15.20 -11.59 0.75
CA ILE A 161 -15.02 -12.48 1.90
C ILE A 161 -14.83 -13.93 1.42
N GLN A 162 -15.61 -14.40 0.45
CA GLN A 162 -15.44 -15.74 -0.13
C GLN A 162 -14.06 -15.92 -0.76
N GLY A 163 -13.55 -14.90 -1.44
CA GLY A 163 -12.19 -14.92 -2.01
C GLY A 163 -11.09 -15.03 -0.95
N LEU A 164 -11.28 -14.38 0.20
CA LEU A 164 -10.30 -14.40 1.30
C LEU A 164 -10.09 -15.79 1.89
N GLU A 165 -11.13 -16.65 1.93
CA GLU A 165 -11.03 -17.99 2.49
C GLU A 165 -9.96 -18.86 1.81
N THR A 166 -9.79 -18.68 0.50
CA THR A 166 -8.82 -19.45 -0.29
C THR A 166 -7.54 -18.67 -0.61
N LEU A 167 -7.44 -17.41 -0.20
CA LEU A 167 -6.32 -16.54 -0.55
C LEU A 167 -4.94 -17.15 -0.19
N PRO A 168 -4.71 -17.71 1.02
CA PRO A 168 -3.41 -18.29 1.36
C PRO A 168 -3.03 -19.48 0.45
N LEU A 169 -4.00 -20.33 0.13
CA LEU A 169 -3.79 -21.49 -0.76
C LEU A 169 -3.44 -21.04 -2.18
N ARG A 170 -4.18 -20.04 -2.69
CA ARG A 170 -3.95 -19.50 -4.03
C ARG A 170 -2.60 -18.80 -4.13
N MET A 171 -2.24 -17.97 -3.15
CA MET A 171 -0.95 -17.27 -3.18
C MET A 171 0.23 -18.22 -3.10
N LYS A 172 0.15 -19.28 -2.29
CA LYS A 172 1.17 -20.35 -2.27
C LYS A 172 1.32 -20.99 -3.63
N GLN A 173 0.21 -21.36 -4.28
CA GLN A 173 0.25 -22.01 -5.60
C GLN A 173 0.73 -21.04 -6.69
N HIS A 174 0.29 -19.77 -6.67
CA HIS A 174 0.75 -18.76 -7.62
C HIS A 174 2.26 -18.54 -7.53
N SER A 175 2.81 -18.44 -6.33
CA SER A 175 4.25 -18.27 -6.13
C SER A 175 5.05 -19.46 -6.64
N ALA A 176 4.59 -20.69 -6.32
CA ALA A 176 5.25 -21.90 -6.80
C ALA A 176 5.21 -22.03 -8.33
N SER A 177 4.06 -21.74 -8.94
CA SER A 177 3.90 -21.80 -10.39
C SER A 177 4.71 -20.71 -11.09
N ALA A 178 4.74 -19.48 -10.54
CA ALA A 178 5.52 -18.38 -11.10
C ALA A 178 7.03 -18.70 -11.09
N LEU A 179 7.54 -19.26 -9.99
CA LEU A 179 8.94 -19.67 -9.91
C LEU A 179 9.28 -20.75 -10.94
N ALA A 180 8.47 -21.81 -11.04
CA ALA A 180 8.70 -22.90 -11.99
C ALA A 180 8.69 -22.39 -13.45
N ILE A 181 7.79 -21.46 -13.79
CA ILE A 181 7.74 -20.84 -15.11
C ILE A 181 8.98 -19.95 -15.33
N ALA A 182 9.38 -19.18 -14.33
CA ALA A 182 10.56 -18.31 -14.44
C ALA A 182 11.84 -19.13 -14.66
N GLU A 183 12.05 -20.23 -13.92
CA GLU A 183 13.18 -21.15 -14.09
C GLU A 183 13.17 -21.82 -15.48
N PHE A 184 11.99 -22.26 -15.95
CA PHE A 184 11.84 -22.81 -17.30
C PHE A 184 12.21 -21.79 -18.39
N LEU A 185 11.72 -20.55 -18.24
CA LEU A 185 12.00 -19.49 -19.22
C LEU A 185 13.47 -19.05 -19.17
N GLU A 186 14.08 -18.98 -17.99
CA GLU A 186 15.50 -18.62 -17.83
C GLU A 186 16.43 -19.61 -18.57
N ALA A 187 16.07 -20.91 -18.55
CA ALA A 187 16.81 -21.95 -19.25
C ALA A 187 16.50 -22.03 -20.77
N HIS A 188 15.49 -21.27 -21.25
CA HIS A 188 15.04 -21.42 -22.62
C HIS A 188 15.89 -20.65 -23.63
N PRO A 189 16.41 -21.28 -24.72
CA PRO A 189 17.39 -20.67 -25.64
C PRO A 189 16.88 -19.45 -26.43
N LYS A 190 15.56 -19.22 -26.49
CA LYS A 190 14.94 -18.07 -27.16
C LYS A 190 14.62 -16.94 -26.19
N VAL A 191 14.87 -17.10 -24.88
CA VAL A 191 14.61 -16.07 -23.86
C VAL A 191 15.93 -15.43 -23.50
N GLN A 192 16.01 -14.13 -23.62
CA GLN A 192 17.23 -13.38 -23.32
C GLN A 192 17.35 -13.03 -21.83
N ARG A 193 16.21 -12.75 -21.20
CA ARG A 193 16.17 -12.33 -19.79
C ARG A 193 14.80 -12.66 -19.18
N VAL A 194 14.80 -13.09 -17.94
CA VAL A 194 13.61 -13.19 -17.08
C VAL A 194 13.78 -12.26 -15.90
N ASN A 195 12.80 -11.41 -15.64
CA ASN A 195 12.77 -10.57 -14.44
C ASN A 195 11.80 -11.19 -13.43
N TYR A 196 12.34 -11.87 -12.43
CA TYR A 196 11.57 -12.47 -11.35
C TYR A 196 12.42 -12.55 -10.07
N PRO A 197 12.00 -11.93 -8.97
CA PRO A 197 12.83 -11.81 -7.76
C PRO A 197 13.11 -13.15 -7.08
N GLY A 198 12.31 -14.19 -7.31
CA GLY A 198 12.53 -15.54 -6.77
C GLY A 198 13.59 -16.37 -7.51
N LEU A 199 14.15 -15.91 -8.63
CA LEU A 199 15.24 -16.62 -9.32
C LEU A 199 16.55 -16.41 -8.56
N LYS A 200 17.38 -17.46 -8.48
CA LYS A 200 18.71 -17.38 -7.84
C LYS A 200 19.67 -16.40 -8.53
N SER A 201 19.44 -16.11 -9.80
CA SER A 201 20.18 -15.11 -10.58
C SER A 201 19.70 -13.67 -10.36
N SER A 202 18.59 -13.48 -9.66
CA SER A 202 18.05 -12.17 -9.39
C SER A 202 18.87 -11.45 -8.33
N GLU A 203 19.16 -10.17 -8.56
CA GLU A 203 19.80 -9.28 -7.57
C GLU A 203 18.94 -9.07 -6.31
N GLN A 204 17.64 -9.38 -6.40
CA GLN A 204 16.67 -9.23 -5.31
C GLN A 204 16.29 -10.57 -4.63
N ASN A 205 17.02 -11.68 -4.94
CA ASN A 205 16.78 -13.00 -4.31
C ASN A 205 17.29 -13.05 -2.87
#